data_429b81f1c31acf00dea187e911c29824
#
_entry.id   429b81f1c31acf00dea187e911c29824
#
_cell.length_a   1.000
_cell.length_b   1.000
_cell.length_c   1.000
_cell.angle_alpha   90.00
_cell.angle_beta   90.00
_cell.angle_gamma   90.00
#
_symmetry.space_group_name_H-M   'P 1'
#
loop_
_entity.id
_entity.type
_entity.pdbx_description
1 polymer ?
#
loop_
_entity_poly.entity_id
_entity_poly.type
_entity_poly.pdbx_seq_one_letter_code
_entity_poly.pdbx_strand_id
1 'polypeptide(L)'
;PESHLTDGVETTTGPLGQGIANAVGMAIAEKTLASQFNKNDNNIIDHRTYVFTGDGCLMEGISHEVCSLAGTLSLNKLIVFYDDNGISIDGNVDGWFTDDTAKRFESYNWNVIRDVDGHSLDSISNSINEAVKSKDKPTLICCKTKIGYGSPNKEGKESSHGSPLGLEETKL
;
A
#
# COMPACT_ATOMS: atom_id res chain seq x y z
N PRO A 1 -9.10 -9.57 -2.20
CA PRO A 1 -10.08 -9.18 -3.24
C PRO A 1 -9.51 -9.45 -4.63
N GLU A 2 -10.32 -10.04 -5.49
CA GLU A 2 -9.93 -10.40 -6.85
C GLU A 2 -10.50 -9.40 -7.86
N SER A 3 -9.71 -9.02 -8.87
CA SER A 3 -10.08 -7.99 -9.85
C SER A 3 -11.38 -8.28 -10.63
N HIS A 4 -11.73 -9.55 -10.79
CA HIS A 4 -12.95 -9.95 -11.49
C HIS A 4 -14.16 -10.18 -10.56
N LEU A 5 -13.98 -10.08 -9.22
CA LEU A 5 -15.00 -10.31 -8.21
C LEU A 5 -15.33 -9.08 -7.38
N THR A 6 -14.44 -8.10 -7.35
CA THR A 6 -14.57 -6.92 -6.49
C THR A 6 -14.47 -5.65 -7.32
N ASP A 7 -15.53 -4.86 -7.33
CA ASP A 7 -15.56 -3.58 -8.05
C ASP A 7 -14.48 -2.64 -7.53
N GLY A 8 -13.77 -1.98 -8.46
CA GLY A 8 -12.69 -1.05 -8.15
C GLY A 8 -11.32 -1.70 -7.93
N VAL A 9 -11.22 -3.03 -8.05
CA VAL A 9 -9.95 -3.75 -8.03
C VAL A 9 -9.53 -4.09 -9.46
N GLU A 10 -8.52 -3.39 -9.98
CA GLU A 10 -7.99 -3.62 -11.33
C GLU A 10 -6.95 -4.75 -11.36
N THR A 11 -6.18 -4.92 -10.28
CA THR A 11 -5.09 -5.90 -10.25
C THR A 11 -4.97 -6.53 -8.88
N THR A 12 -4.89 -7.85 -8.85
CA THR A 12 -4.51 -8.66 -7.68
C THR A 12 -3.30 -9.50 -8.05
N THR A 13 -2.25 -9.46 -7.23
CA THR A 13 -0.99 -10.15 -7.51
C THR A 13 -0.63 -11.12 -6.39
N GLY A 14 0.08 -12.19 -6.71
CA GLY A 14 0.71 -13.12 -5.77
C GLY A 14 2.21 -12.86 -5.60
N PRO A 15 2.98 -12.72 -6.71
CA PRO A 15 4.41 -12.43 -6.64
C PRO A 15 4.67 -11.08 -5.97
N LEU A 16 5.52 -11.09 -4.93
CA LEU A 16 5.86 -9.90 -4.14
C LEU A 16 6.50 -8.80 -5.00
N GLY A 17 6.17 -7.55 -4.71
CA GLY A 17 6.68 -6.38 -5.43
C GLY A 17 5.97 -6.08 -6.76
N GLN A 18 5.30 -7.05 -7.38
CA GLN A 18 4.65 -6.84 -8.69
C GLN A 18 3.46 -5.90 -8.61
N GLY A 19 2.65 -5.98 -7.54
CA GLY A 19 1.49 -5.11 -7.34
C GLY A 19 1.85 -3.63 -7.27
N ILE A 20 2.87 -3.29 -6.49
CA ILE A 20 3.33 -1.89 -6.39
C ILE A 20 3.96 -1.40 -7.70
N ALA A 21 4.64 -2.28 -8.45
CA ALA A 21 5.17 -1.94 -9.76
C ALA A 21 4.06 -1.65 -10.77
N ASN A 22 2.98 -2.45 -10.78
CA ASN A 22 1.80 -2.20 -11.59
C ASN A 22 1.14 -0.86 -11.22
N ALA A 23 1.00 -0.56 -9.94
CA ALA A 23 0.41 0.68 -9.47
C ALA A 23 1.23 1.92 -9.90
N VAL A 24 2.55 1.84 -9.85
CA VAL A 24 3.42 2.90 -10.37
C VAL A 24 3.20 3.08 -11.89
N GLY A 25 3.09 1.97 -12.65
CA GLY A 25 2.75 2.01 -14.07
C GLY A 25 1.40 2.68 -14.35
N MET A 26 0.37 2.36 -13.56
CA MET A 26 -0.95 2.99 -13.66
C MET A 26 -0.89 4.50 -13.37
N ALA A 27 -0.14 4.90 -12.34
CA ALA A 27 0.03 6.32 -12.00
C ALA A 27 0.82 7.09 -13.07
N ILE A 28 1.80 6.46 -13.73
CA ILE A 28 2.49 7.03 -14.90
C ILE A 28 1.51 7.20 -16.06
N ALA A 29 0.67 6.19 -16.33
CA ALA A 29 -0.33 6.25 -17.38
C ALA A 29 -1.34 7.38 -17.13
N GLU A 30 -1.86 7.50 -15.91
CA GLU A 30 -2.74 8.61 -15.52
C GLU A 30 -2.09 9.97 -15.80
N LYS A 31 -0.88 10.20 -15.30
CA LYS A 31 -0.17 11.46 -15.46
C LYS A 31 0.10 11.79 -16.93
N THR A 32 0.45 10.78 -17.72
CA THR A 32 0.70 10.92 -19.17
C THR A 32 -0.58 11.27 -19.92
N LEU A 33 -1.66 10.54 -19.68
CA LEU A 33 -2.96 10.77 -20.32
C LEU A 33 -3.55 12.12 -19.90
N ALA A 34 -3.44 12.48 -18.61
CA ALA A 34 -3.88 13.79 -18.12
C ALA A 34 -3.16 14.93 -18.85
N SER A 35 -1.85 14.82 -19.08
CA SER A 35 -1.08 15.83 -19.81
C SER A 35 -1.49 15.96 -21.29
N GLN A 36 -1.98 14.88 -21.90
CA GLN A 36 -2.40 14.87 -23.31
C GLN A 36 -3.84 15.33 -23.50
N PHE A 37 -4.74 14.93 -22.62
CA PHE A 37 -6.18 15.05 -22.83
C PHE A 37 -6.86 16.11 -21.97
N ASN A 38 -6.32 16.45 -20.78
CA ASN A 38 -6.88 17.52 -19.98
C ASN A 38 -6.53 18.88 -20.58
N LYS A 39 -7.56 19.66 -20.93
CA LYS A 39 -7.40 21.00 -21.56
C LYS A 39 -8.36 22.00 -20.93
N ASN A 40 -7.85 23.19 -20.64
CA ASN A 40 -8.61 24.26 -20.02
C ASN A 40 -9.25 23.76 -18.70
N ASP A 41 -10.55 23.90 -18.53
CA ASP A 41 -11.28 23.47 -17.32
C ASP A 41 -11.84 22.04 -17.41
N ASN A 42 -11.46 21.27 -18.44
CA ASN A 42 -11.90 19.88 -18.63
C ASN A 42 -10.87 18.89 -18.14
N ASN A 43 -11.07 18.37 -16.93
CA ASN A 43 -10.28 17.31 -16.33
C ASN A 43 -10.97 15.96 -16.55
N ILE A 44 -10.74 15.34 -17.73
CA ILE A 44 -11.30 14.02 -18.06
C ILE A 44 -10.46 12.86 -17.49
N ILE A 45 -9.18 13.09 -17.24
CA ILE A 45 -8.28 12.12 -16.60
C ILE A 45 -7.86 12.70 -15.25
N ASP A 46 -8.48 12.21 -14.17
CA ASP A 46 -8.21 12.70 -12.81
C ASP A 46 -8.52 11.62 -11.76
N HIS A 47 -7.95 10.44 -11.93
CA HIS A 47 -8.11 9.35 -10.98
C HIS A 47 -6.85 9.13 -10.14
N ARG A 48 -7.01 8.48 -9.00
CA ARG A 48 -5.93 8.06 -8.13
C ARG A 48 -5.74 6.55 -8.21
N THR A 49 -4.50 6.13 -8.00
CA THR A 49 -4.15 4.73 -7.86
C THR A 49 -3.89 4.47 -6.38
N TYR A 50 -4.66 3.53 -5.80
CA TYR A 50 -4.48 3.04 -4.44
C TYR A 50 -3.88 1.64 -4.48
N VAL A 51 -2.93 1.36 -3.62
CA VAL A 51 -2.31 0.04 -3.54
C VAL A 51 -2.06 -0.36 -2.09
N PHE A 52 -2.24 -1.64 -1.80
CA PHE A 52 -1.93 -2.24 -0.50
C PHE A 52 -0.67 -3.10 -0.63
N THR A 53 0.23 -2.98 0.33
CA THR A 53 1.49 -3.70 0.35
C THR A 53 1.89 -4.05 1.77
N GLY A 54 2.59 -5.16 1.96
CA GLY A 54 3.11 -5.59 3.26
C GLY A 54 4.64 -5.57 3.29
N ASP A 55 5.21 -6.00 4.43
CA ASP A 55 6.65 -6.04 4.68
C ASP A 55 7.40 -6.77 3.56
N GLY A 56 7.00 -7.99 3.22
CA GLY A 56 7.63 -8.79 2.17
C GLY A 56 7.65 -8.11 0.79
N CYS A 57 6.57 -7.42 0.43
CA CYS A 57 6.53 -6.67 -0.83
C CYS A 57 7.56 -5.55 -0.87
N LEU A 58 7.79 -4.87 0.25
CA LEU A 58 8.71 -3.73 0.33
C LEU A 58 10.17 -4.15 0.46
N MET A 59 10.46 -5.44 0.66
CA MET A 59 11.81 -6.02 0.63
C MET A 59 12.30 -6.30 -0.78
N GLU A 60 11.39 -6.49 -1.74
CA GLU A 60 11.72 -6.82 -3.12
C GLU A 60 12.50 -5.70 -3.82
N GLY A 61 13.53 -6.05 -4.59
CA GLY A 61 14.37 -5.10 -5.33
C GLY A 61 13.55 -4.18 -6.24
N ILE A 62 12.55 -4.73 -6.95
CA ILE A 62 11.69 -3.94 -7.83
C ILE A 62 10.92 -2.87 -7.07
N SER A 63 10.53 -3.10 -5.81
CA SER A 63 9.85 -2.10 -4.99
C SER A 63 10.73 -0.88 -4.74
N HIS A 64 12.03 -1.07 -4.50
CA HIS A 64 12.99 0.03 -4.37
C HIS A 64 13.10 0.85 -5.66
N GLU A 65 13.22 0.18 -6.80
CA GLU A 65 13.37 0.82 -8.10
C GLU A 65 12.13 1.64 -8.48
N VAL A 66 10.95 1.03 -8.42
CA VAL A 66 9.71 1.70 -8.84
C VAL A 66 9.28 2.81 -7.87
N CYS A 67 9.50 2.65 -6.56
CA CYS A 67 9.18 3.69 -5.59
C CYS A 67 10.11 4.91 -5.72
N SER A 68 11.40 4.69 -5.98
CA SER A 68 12.33 5.77 -6.29
C SER A 68 11.91 6.50 -7.58
N LEU A 69 11.53 5.76 -8.62
CA LEU A 69 11.01 6.34 -9.87
C LEU A 69 9.73 7.15 -9.63
N ALA A 70 8.80 6.63 -8.83
CA ALA A 70 7.53 7.31 -8.52
C ALA A 70 7.76 8.67 -7.84
N GLY A 71 8.68 8.74 -6.89
CA GLY A 71 9.06 10.00 -6.25
C GLY A 71 9.74 10.97 -7.21
N THR A 72 10.65 10.47 -8.06
CA THR A 72 11.32 11.27 -9.10
C THR A 72 10.32 11.88 -10.08
N LEU A 73 9.32 11.11 -10.49
CA LEU A 73 8.27 11.55 -11.42
C LEU A 73 7.16 12.34 -10.73
N SER A 74 7.22 12.52 -9.41
CA SER A 74 6.21 13.23 -8.63
C SER A 74 4.79 12.71 -8.92
N LEU A 75 4.58 11.39 -8.74
CA LEU A 75 3.29 10.74 -9.01
C LEU A 75 2.31 10.97 -7.85
N ASN A 76 1.85 12.20 -7.70
CA ASN A 76 1.07 12.66 -6.55
C ASN A 76 -0.31 12.01 -6.37
N LYS A 77 -0.79 11.29 -7.38
CA LYS A 77 -2.05 10.54 -7.31
C LYS A 77 -1.85 9.05 -6.96
N LEU A 78 -0.62 8.64 -6.69
CA LEU A 78 -0.30 7.31 -6.16
C LEU A 78 -0.33 7.36 -4.63
N ILE A 79 -1.19 6.53 -4.03
CA ILE A 79 -1.33 6.39 -2.57
C ILE A 79 -1.13 4.92 -2.21
N VAL A 80 -0.14 4.65 -1.37
CA VAL A 80 0.25 3.31 -0.94
C VAL A 80 -0.10 3.14 0.53
N PHE A 81 -0.86 2.10 0.84
CA PHE A 81 -1.08 1.63 2.20
C PHE A 81 -0.04 0.54 2.50
N TYR A 82 0.79 0.80 3.47
CA TYR A 82 1.73 -0.18 4.00
C TYR A 82 1.12 -0.85 5.23
N ASP A 83 0.81 -2.13 5.10
CA ASP A 83 0.39 -3.00 6.19
C ASP A 83 1.61 -3.38 7.03
N ASP A 84 1.90 -2.51 8.01
CA ASP A 84 3.05 -2.58 8.91
C ASP A 84 2.70 -3.43 10.12
N ASN A 85 2.66 -4.74 9.92
CA ASN A 85 2.31 -5.73 10.94
C ASN A 85 3.50 -6.51 11.50
N GLY A 86 4.69 -6.36 10.91
CA GLY A 86 5.91 -7.03 11.34
C GLY A 86 5.93 -8.54 11.13
N ILE A 87 5.03 -9.08 10.30
CA ILE A 87 4.93 -10.52 10.03
C ILE A 87 5.07 -10.81 8.54
N SER A 88 5.89 -11.79 8.22
CA SER A 88 5.96 -12.40 6.90
C SER A 88 5.51 -13.86 6.96
N ILE A 89 5.59 -14.58 5.84
CA ILE A 89 5.27 -16.01 5.76
C ILE A 89 6.12 -16.86 6.74
N ASP A 90 7.35 -16.43 7.02
CA ASP A 90 8.30 -17.14 7.89
C ASP A 90 8.29 -16.65 9.34
N GLY A 91 7.34 -15.79 9.71
CA GLY A 91 7.19 -15.25 11.07
C GLY A 91 7.56 -13.78 11.20
N ASN A 92 7.96 -13.39 12.41
CA ASN A 92 8.33 -12.03 12.74
C ASN A 92 9.54 -11.57 11.92
N VAL A 93 9.50 -10.36 11.40
CA VAL A 93 10.57 -9.76 10.58
C VAL A 93 11.71 -9.16 11.42
N ASP A 94 11.57 -9.09 12.75
CA ASP A 94 12.59 -8.56 13.63
C ASP A 94 13.93 -9.29 13.46
N GLY A 95 15.00 -8.53 13.31
CA GLY A 95 16.36 -9.03 13.19
C GLY A 95 16.82 -9.39 11.78
N TRP A 96 15.92 -9.43 10.79
CA TRP A 96 16.28 -9.67 9.39
C TRP A 96 15.69 -8.65 8.39
N PHE A 97 14.68 -7.87 8.78
CA PHE A 97 14.25 -6.71 8.07
C PHE A 97 14.27 -5.50 9.04
N THR A 98 15.31 -4.69 8.97
CA THR A 98 15.62 -3.63 9.94
C THR A 98 15.54 -2.24 9.32
N ASP A 99 15.03 -2.13 8.11
CA ASP A 99 14.85 -0.86 7.42
C ASP A 99 13.84 0.02 8.17
N ASP A 100 14.14 1.30 8.29
CA ASP A 100 13.12 2.31 8.57
C ASP A 100 12.40 2.63 7.26
N THR A 101 11.35 1.86 6.97
CA THR A 101 10.57 1.99 5.72
C THR A 101 10.09 3.41 5.49
N ALA A 102 9.63 4.08 6.52
CA ALA A 102 9.16 5.45 6.42
C ALA A 102 10.27 6.41 5.99
N LYS A 103 11.46 6.36 6.61
CA LYS A 103 12.62 7.17 6.19
C LYS A 103 13.11 6.82 4.79
N ARG A 104 13.06 5.54 4.44
CA ARG A 104 13.40 5.10 3.08
C ARG A 104 12.51 5.78 2.04
N PHE A 105 11.20 5.82 2.24
CA PHE A 105 10.26 6.48 1.34
C PHE A 105 10.42 8.01 1.36
N GLU A 106 10.71 8.62 2.49
CA GLU A 106 11.07 10.03 2.57
C GLU A 106 12.31 10.34 1.69
N SER A 107 13.31 9.44 1.69
CA SER A 107 14.52 9.59 0.84
C SER A 107 14.20 9.44 -0.66
N TYR A 108 13.12 8.75 -1.02
CA TYR A 108 12.59 8.69 -2.39
C TYR A 108 11.75 9.92 -2.77
N ASN A 109 11.66 10.93 -1.91
CA ASN A 109 10.82 12.12 -2.10
C ASN A 109 9.31 11.86 -2.05
N TRP A 110 8.89 10.92 -1.21
CA TRP A 110 7.48 10.66 -0.92
C TRP A 110 6.99 11.50 0.26
N ASN A 111 5.68 11.78 0.28
CA ASN A 111 4.97 12.15 1.50
C ASN A 111 4.73 10.89 2.32
N VAL A 112 4.99 10.92 3.63
CA VAL A 112 4.83 9.75 4.51
C VAL A 112 3.97 10.10 5.70
N ILE A 113 2.85 9.40 5.85
CA ILE A 113 1.93 9.50 7.00
C ILE A 113 2.22 8.30 7.89
N ARG A 114 2.74 8.59 9.08
CA ARG A 114 3.24 7.57 10.02
C ARG A 114 2.20 7.20 11.06
N ASP A 115 2.37 6.04 11.67
CA ASP A 115 1.69 5.61 12.89
C ASP A 115 0.15 5.64 12.80
N VAL A 116 -0.39 5.33 11.61
CA VAL A 116 -1.83 5.24 11.39
C VAL A 116 -2.33 3.96 12.04
N ASP A 117 -3.33 4.05 12.92
CA ASP A 117 -4.01 2.88 13.45
C ASP A 117 -4.85 2.23 12.34
N GLY A 118 -4.35 1.11 11.80
CA GLY A 118 -4.98 0.38 10.70
C GLY A 118 -6.27 -0.36 11.10
N HIS A 119 -6.62 -0.39 12.38
CA HIS A 119 -7.88 -0.94 12.89
C HIS A 119 -8.90 0.15 13.27
N SER A 120 -8.56 1.44 13.12
CA SER A 120 -9.45 2.58 13.35
C SER A 120 -9.91 3.19 12.03
N LEU A 121 -11.21 3.11 11.73
CA LEU A 121 -11.80 3.74 10.55
C LEU A 121 -11.56 5.26 10.49
N ASP A 122 -11.60 5.93 11.63
CA ASP A 122 -11.35 7.37 11.69
C ASP A 122 -9.89 7.70 11.38
N SER A 123 -8.94 6.91 11.90
CA SER A 123 -7.52 7.08 11.63
C SER A 123 -7.21 6.89 10.14
N ILE A 124 -7.76 5.84 9.54
CA ILE A 124 -7.62 5.54 8.11
C ILE A 124 -8.26 6.67 7.27
N SER A 125 -9.48 7.07 7.58
CA SER A 125 -10.19 8.13 6.85
C SER A 125 -9.43 9.45 6.88
N ASN A 126 -8.90 9.83 8.05
CA ASN A 126 -8.10 11.04 8.20
C ASN A 126 -6.81 10.98 7.38
N SER A 127 -6.12 9.83 7.38
CA SER A 127 -4.90 9.65 6.59
C SER A 127 -5.15 9.72 5.07
N ILE A 128 -6.27 9.17 4.60
CA ILE A 128 -6.69 9.30 3.20
C ILE A 128 -6.96 10.77 2.85
N ASN A 129 -7.71 11.48 3.71
CA ASN A 129 -8.01 12.89 3.52
C ASN A 129 -6.76 13.77 3.51
N GLU A 130 -5.72 13.38 4.22
CA GLU A 130 -4.40 14.04 4.16
C GLU A 130 -3.67 13.69 2.86
N ALA A 131 -3.59 12.40 2.52
CA ALA A 131 -2.90 11.91 1.34
C ALA A 131 -3.42 12.54 0.03
N VAL A 132 -4.74 12.69 -0.12
CA VAL A 132 -5.35 13.27 -1.32
C VAL A 132 -5.05 14.75 -1.51
N LYS A 133 -4.53 15.44 -0.50
CA LYS A 133 -4.11 16.85 -0.58
C LYS A 133 -2.70 17.02 -1.14
N SER A 134 -1.91 15.94 -1.23
CA SER A 134 -0.57 16.00 -1.81
C SER A 134 -0.64 16.43 -3.27
N LYS A 135 0.14 17.46 -3.64
CA LYS A 135 0.10 18.05 -4.98
C LYS A 135 1.28 17.64 -5.86
N ASP A 136 2.37 17.22 -5.26
CA ASP A 136 3.66 17.04 -5.93
C ASP A 136 4.39 15.75 -5.55
N LYS A 137 3.85 14.94 -4.63
CA LYS A 137 4.50 13.72 -4.14
C LYS A 137 3.53 12.55 -4.06
N PRO A 138 3.95 11.33 -4.39
CA PRO A 138 3.21 10.13 -3.99
C PRO A 138 3.18 10.01 -2.47
N THR A 139 2.19 9.31 -1.92
CA THR A 139 2.02 9.19 -0.48
C THR A 139 2.09 7.74 -0.02
N LEU A 140 2.90 7.48 1.01
CA LEU A 140 2.90 6.25 1.79
C LEU A 140 2.13 6.49 3.09
N ILE A 141 1.17 5.62 3.40
CA ILE A 141 0.43 5.58 4.67
C ILE A 141 0.89 4.33 5.42
N CYS A 142 1.64 4.51 6.52
CA CYS A 142 2.13 3.41 7.36
C CYS A 142 1.03 3.01 8.35
N CYS A 143 0.32 1.93 8.06
CA CYS A 143 -0.77 1.43 8.88
C CYS A 143 -0.25 0.37 9.86
N LYS A 144 -0.24 0.69 11.13
CA LYS A 144 0.04 -0.30 12.18
C LYS A 144 -1.15 -1.24 12.31
N THR A 145 -0.93 -2.50 12.03
CA THR A 145 -1.97 -3.53 12.08
C THR A 145 -1.48 -4.78 12.83
N LYS A 146 -2.40 -5.70 13.01
CA LYS A 146 -2.11 -7.06 13.50
C LYS A 146 -2.70 -8.06 12.54
N ILE A 147 -1.89 -8.97 12.03
CA ILE A 147 -2.38 -10.07 11.21
C ILE A 147 -3.37 -10.92 12.01
N GLY A 148 -4.46 -11.36 11.39
CA GLY A 148 -5.50 -12.13 12.06
C GLY A 148 -6.21 -11.37 13.20
N TYR A 149 -6.30 -10.04 13.11
CA TYR A 149 -6.92 -9.18 14.13
C TYR A 149 -8.29 -9.67 14.57
N GLY A 150 -8.51 -9.75 15.88
CA GLY A 150 -9.73 -10.24 16.51
C GLY A 150 -9.84 -11.76 16.60
N SER A 151 -8.88 -12.53 16.08
CA SER A 151 -8.85 -13.98 16.24
C SER A 151 -8.32 -14.36 17.63
N PRO A 152 -9.08 -15.13 18.44
CA PRO A 152 -8.68 -15.42 19.81
C PRO A 152 -7.33 -16.12 19.96
N ASN A 153 -6.98 -17.02 19.04
CA ASN A 153 -5.77 -17.83 19.11
C ASN A 153 -4.73 -17.54 18.02
N LYS A 154 -5.11 -16.84 16.94
CA LYS A 154 -4.28 -16.64 15.75
C LYS A 154 -3.88 -15.20 15.48
N GLU A 155 -4.38 -14.24 16.26
CA GLU A 155 -3.97 -12.84 16.15
C GLU A 155 -2.45 -12.70 16.35
N GLY A 156 -1.81 -11.96 15.45
CA GLY A 156 -0.38 -11.68 15.48
C GLY A 156 0.53 -12.85 15.12
N LYS A 157 -0.02 -13.96 14.59
CA LYS A 157 0.77 -15.15 14.26
C LYS A 157 0.89 -15.34 12.75
N GLU A 158 2.06 -15.81 12.30
CA GLU A 158 2.35 -16.17 10.92
C GLU A 158 1.37 -17.23 10.36
N SER A 159 0.80 -18.07 11.22
CA SER A 159 -0.21 -19.08 10.83
C SER A 159 -1.50 -18.49 10.26
N SER A 160 -1.70 -17.17 10.38
CA SER A 160 -2.77 -16.42 9.72
C SER A 160 -2.38 -15.92 8.34
N HIS A 161 -1.10 -16.02 7.95
CA HIS A 161 -0.63 -15.54 6.66
C HIS A 161 -1.05 -16.49 5.54
N GLY A 162 -1.89 -15.99 4.62
CA GLY A 162 -2.32 -16.74 3.44
C GLY A 162 -3.18 -17.97 3.73
N SER A 163 -3.68 -18.13 4.94
CA SER A 163 -4.46 -19.28 5.38
C SER A 163 -5.79 -18.87 6.02
N PRO A 164 -6.88 -19.60 5.79
CA PRO A 164 -8.13 -19.34 6.50
C PRO A 164 -7.96 -19.62 8.00
N LEU A 165 -8.68 -18.87 8.83
CA LEU A 165 -8.67 -19.06 10.29
C LEU A 165 -9.14 -20.46 10.69
N GLY A 166 -10.09 -21.04 9.93
CA GLY A 166 -10.67 -22.36 10.17
C GLY A 166 -11.94 -22.30 11.01
N LEU A 167 -12.78 -23.35 10.87
CA LEU A 167 -14.11 -23.38 11.49
C LEU A 167 -14.08 -23.30 13.02
N GLU A 168 -13.08 -23.87 13.66
CA GLU A 168 -13.01 -23.86 15.14
C GLU A 168 -12.65 -22.47 15.66
N GLU A 169 -11.75 -21.76 14.97
CA GLU A 169 -11.37 -20.39 15.34
C GLU A 169 -12.51 -19.39 15.10
N THR A 170 -13.29 -19.58 14.04
CA THR A 170 -14.42 -18.68 13.71
C THR A 170 -15.66 -18.89 14.58
N LYS A 171 -15.71 -19.95 15.39
CA LYS A 171 -16.79 -20.21 16.36
C LYS A 171 -16.54 -19.57 17.73
N LEU A 172 -15.32 -19.17 18.01
CA LEU A 172 -14.92 -18.53 19.28
C LEU A 172 -15.28 -17.06 19.27
#